data_b3e83165723c275f6ea569367699572a
#
_entry.id   b3e83165723c275f6ea569367699572a
#
_cell.length_a   1.000
_cell.length_b   1.000
_cell.length_c   1.000
_cell.angle_alpha   90.00
_cell.angle_beta   90.00
_cell.angle_gamma   90.00
#
_symmetry.space_group_name_H-M   'P 1'
#
loop_
_entity.id
_entity.type
_entity.pdbx_description
1 polymer ?
#
loop_
_entity_poly.entity_id
_entity_poly.type
_entity_poly.pdbx_seq_one_letter_code
_entity_poly.pdbx_strand_id
1 'polypeptide(L)'
;VVTGVQTCALPIFMEEGITDYLFAKKKAAKSLGLPTSDNLPSNQEIDTALKEYQSIFQEQVDSEIVDKIKKEALNIMGIFQDFNPHLIGQLLEGLIPKFPKIQINLFTDNLKEVEYILLNNNITFDIKDKLYQEKLSKKKSTRLIPTFTLDGIWFPIELKVYFENDIRSKKNNLLSNKGMNIKAIMIIMQTTIRNV
;
A
#
# COMPACT_ATOMS: atom_id res chain seq x y z
N VAL A 1 -5.52 -26.02 4.89
CA VAL A 1 -5.59 -25.29 3.58
C VAL A 1 -5.24 -23.83 3.78
N VAL A 2 -5.89 -23.13 4.70
CA VAL A 2 -5.65 -21.70 4.97
C VAL A 2 -4.18 -21.47 5.36
N THR A 3 -3.64 -22.25 6.29
CA THR A 3 -2.25 -22.13 6.75
C THR A 3 -1.23 -22.35 5.62
N GLY A 4 -1.48 -23.32 4.72
CA GLY A 4 -0.60 -23.55 3.57
C GLY A 4 -0.55 -22.37 2.61
N VAL A 5 -1.71 -21.75 2.30
CA VAL A 5 -1.76 -20.57 1.44
C VAL A 5 -1.09 -19.35 2.09
N GLN A 6 -1.26 -19.18 3.42
CA GLN A 6 -0.54 -18.15 4.17
C GLN A 6 0.98 -18.32 3.99
N THR A 7 1.52 -19.48 4.33
CA THR A 7 2.96 -19.75 4.26
C THR A 7 3.53 -19.54 2.86
N CYS A 8 2.82 -20.01 1.81
CA CYS A 8 3.26 -19.80 0.43
C CYS A 8 3.09 -18.36 -0.06
N ALA A 9 2.23 -17.56 0.56
CA ALA A 9 2.07 -16.15 0.21
C ALA A 9 3.19 -15.27 0.78
N LEU A 10 3.82 -15.66 1.91
CA LEU A 10 4.85 -14.85 2.58
C LEU A 10 6.04 -14.50 1.66
N PRO A 11 6.70 -15.45 0.98
CA PRO A 11 7.78 -15.12 0.06
C PRO A 11 7.32 -14.22 -1.09
N ILE A 12 6.09 -14.39 -1.58
CA ILE A 12 5.53 -13.56 -2.66
C ILE A 12 5.47 -12.10 -2.24
N PHE A 13 5.06 -11.82 -1.00
CA PHE A 13 5.05 -10.45 -0.47
C PHE A 13 6.45 -9.93 -0.18
N MET A 14 7.29 -10.72 0.48
CA MET A 14 8.57 -10.25 1.02
C MET A 14 9.69 -10.23 -0.03
N GLU A 15 9.73 -11.22 -0.91
CA GLU A 15 10.83 -11.39 -1.87
C GLU A 15 10.49 -10.86 -3.26
N GLU A 16 9.23 -11.03 -3.71
CA GLU A 16 8.80 -10.56 -5.04
C GLU A 16 8.25 -9.12 -5.00
N GLY A 17 8.02 -8.54 -3.83
CA GLY A 17 7.51 -7.18 -3.66
C GLY A 17 6.07 -6.97 -4.15
N ILE A 18 5.28 -8.04 -4.20
CA ILE A 18 3.88 -7.98 -4.61
C ILE A 18 3.05 -7.43 -3.44
N THR A 19 2.38 -6.31 -3.66
CA THR A 19 1.55 -5.63 -2.65
C THR A 19 0.05 -5.93 -2.76
N ASP A 20 -0.37 -6.59 -3.85
CA ASP A 20 -1.77 -6.99 -4.05
C ASP A 20 -2.05 -8.31 -3.34
N TYR A 21 -2.81 -8.23 -2.23
CA TYR A 21 -3.18 -9.41 -1.43
C TYR A 21 -3.95 -10.46 -2.21
N LEU A 22 -4.88 -10.05 -3.08
CA LEU A 22 -5.69 -11.00 -3.84
C LEU A 22 -4.82 -11.75 -4.86
N PHE A 23 -3.93 -11.03 -5.54
CA PHE A 23 -3.00 -11.63 -6.49
C PHE A 23 -2.05 -12.61 -5.79
N ALA A 24 -1.44 -12.21 -4.67
CA ALA A 24 -0.52 -13.06 -3.92
C ALA A 24 -1.20 -14.33 -3.39
N LYS A 25 -2.41 -14.21 -2.83
CA LYS A 25 -3.21 -15.37 -2.38
C LYS A 25 -3.55 -16.33 -3.50
N LYS A 26 -3.98 -15.82 -4.65
CA LYS A 26 -4.29 -16.65 -5.83
C LYS A 26 -3.03 -17.32 -6.37
N LYS A 27 -1.90 -16.62 -6.42
CA LYS A 27 -0.62 -17.19 -6.84
C LYS A 27 -0.18 -18.30 -5.90
N ALA A 28 -0.26 -18.09 -4.57
CA ALA A 28 0.04 -19.09 -3.56
C ALA A 28 -0.90 -20.31 -3.64
N ALA A 29 -2.21 -20.10 -3.78
CA ALA A 29 -3.17 -21.19 -3.95
C ALA A 29 -2.87 -22.02 -5.20
N LYS A 30 -2.55 -21.35 -6.32
CA LYS A 30 -2.17 -22.03 -7.57
C LYS A 30 -0.90 -22.87 -7.42
N SER A 31 0.11 -22.37 -6.72
CA SER A 31 1.36 -23.13 -6.47
C SER A 31 1.13 -24.37 -5.63
N LEU A 32 0.09 -24.37 -4.78
CA LEU A 32 -0.33 -25.51 -3.98
C LEU A 32 -1.33 -26.43 -4.68
N GLY A 33 -1.71 -26.15 -5.94
CA GLY A 33 -2.74 -26.90 -6.66
C GLY A 33 -4.15 -26.77 -6.08
N LEU A 34 -4.42 -25.69 -5.32
CA LEU A 34 -5.70 -25.45 -4.66
C LEU A 34 -6.64 -24.58 -5.51
N PRO A 35 -7.96 -24.74 -5.36
CA PRO A 35 -8.93 -23.85 -5.99
C PRO A 35 -8.71 -22.40 -5.54
N THR A 36 -8.76 -21.44 -6.47
CA THR A 36 -8.54 -20.03 -6.19
C THR A 36 -9.80 -19.29 -5.75
N SER A 37 -10.93 -19.99 -5.63
CA SER A 37 -12.26 -19.40 -5.37
C SER A 37 -12.66 -19.39 -3.91
N ASP A 38 -12.27 -20.40 -3.13
CA ASP A 38 -12.82 -20.66 -1.81
C ASP A 38 -11.71 -20.83 -0.75
N ASN A 39 -12.00 -20.34 0.47
CA ASN A 39 -11.14 -20.52 1.65
C ASN A 39 -9.74 -19.89 1.54
N LEU A 40 -9.62 -18.75 0.85
CA LEU A 40 -8.40 -17.97 0.91
C LEU A 40 -8.31 -17.24 2.28
N PRO A 41 -7.10 -17.14 2.88
CA PRO A 41 -6.92 -16.44 4.15
C PRO A 41 -7.35 -14.97 4.03
N SER A 42 -7.80 -14.39 5.14
CA SER A 42 -8.07 -12.95 5.23
C SER A 42 -6.78 -12.14 5.07
N ASN A 43 -6.88 -10.84 4.81
CA ASN A 43 -5.69 -9.98 4.77
C ASN A 43 -5.03 -9.92 6.15
N GLN A 44 -5.84 -9.86 7.21
CA GLN A 44 -5.36 -9.80 8.59
C GLN A 44 -4.55 -11.05 9.00
N GLU A 45 -4.98 -12.24 8.57
CA GLU A 45 -4.23 -13.48 8.80
C GLU A 45 -2.89 -13.45 8.06
N ILE A 46 -2.86 -12.92 6.83
CA ILE A 46 -1.61 -12.74 6.08
C ILE A 46 -0.69 -11.74 6.79
N ASP A 47 -1.22 -10.58 7.25
CA ASP A 47 -0.43 -9.57 7.94
C ASP A 47 0.20 -10.12 9.24
N THR A 48 -0.56 -10.91 10.00
CA THR A 48 -0.04 -11.58 11.20
C THR A 48 1.09 -12.54 10.85
N ALA A 49 0.90 -13.37 9.83
CA ALA A 49 1.91 -14.33 9.40
C ALA A 49 3.15 -13.64 8.82
N LEU A 50 2.98 -12.49 8.11
CA LEU A 50 4.10 -11.67 7.63
C LEU A 50 4.92 -11.08 8.78
N LYS A 51 4.27 -10.60 9.85
CA LYS A 51 4.95 -10.09 11.05
C LYS A 51 5.75 -11.18 11.76
N GLU A 52 5.17 -12.36 11.91
CA GLU A 52 5.87 -13.52 12.47
C GLU A 52 7.07 -13.93 11.59
N TYR A 53 6.88 -14.00 10.27
CA TYR A 53 7.95 -14.30 9.32
C TYR A 53 9.08 -13.27 9.42
N GLN A 54 8.76 -11.99 9.44
CA GLN A 54 9.75 -10.91 9.56
C GLN A 54 10.52 -10.99 10.88
N SER A 55 9.85 -11.30 12.01
CA SER A 55 10.51 -11.43 13.30
C SER A 55 11.50 -12.61 13.39
N ILE A 56 11.28 -13.65 12.57
CA ILE A 56 12.10 -14.88 12.61
C ILE A 56 13.24 -14.81 11.57
N PHE A 57 12.96 -14.29 10.37
CA PHE A 57 13.85 -14.44 9.21
C PHE A 57 14.50 -13.14 8.76
N GLN A 58 14.02 -11.98 9.20
CA GLN A 58 14.69 -10.72 8.92
C GLN A 58 15.47 -10.28 10.16
N GLU A 59 16.78 -10.18 10.02
CA GLU A 59 17.61 -9.36 10.88
C GLU A 59 16.96 -7.98 11.01
N GLN A 60 17.16 -7.32 12.16
CA GLN A 60 16.53 -6.03 12.49
C GLN A 60 16.43 -5.14 11.24
N VAL A 61 15.19 -4.81 10.86
CA VAL A 61 14.96 -3.90 9.73
C VAL A 61 15.78 -2.66 9.96
N ASP A 62 16.66 -2.35 9.03
CA ASP A 62 17.56 -1.22 9.13
C ASP A 62 16.74 0.06 9.38
N SER A 63 16.92 0.65 10.54
CA SER A 63 16.22 1.87 10.95
C SER A 63 16.41 3.00 9.94
N GLU A 64 17.56 3.03 9.25
CA GLU A 64 17.85 3.98 8.19
C GLU A 64 16.92 3.83 6.98
N ILE A 65 16.59 2.60 6.59
CA ILE A 65 15.63 2.33 5.52
C ILE A 65 14.23 2.81 5.91
N VAL A 66 13.81 2.53 7.13
CA VAL A 66 12.51 3.00 7.66
C VAL A 66 12.42 4.52 7.62
N ASP A 67 13.48 5.21 8.04
CA ASP A 67 13.51 6.68 8.06
C ASP A 67 13.53 7.27 6.65
N LYS A 68 14.25 6.67 5.71
CA LYS A 68 14.20 7.07 4.30
C LYS A 68 12.79 6.93 3.72
N ILE A 69 12.12 5.80 3.96
CA ILE A 69 10.74 5.58 3.52
C ILE A 69 9.80 6.64 4.09
N LYS A 70 9.88 6.91 5.41
CA LYS A 70 9.03 7.91 6.07
C LYS A 70 9.28 9.32 5.52
N LYS A 71 10.55 9.71 5.36
CA LYS A 71 10.92 11.03 4.82
C LYS A 71 10.40 11.21 3.40
N GLU A 72 10.57 10.21 2.55
CA GLU A 72 10.11 10.28 1.16
C GLU A 72 8.59 10.30 1.07
N ALA A 73 7.90 9.47 1.84
CA ALA A 73 6.44 9.48 1.93
C ALA A 73 5.91 10.85 2.37
N LEU A 74 6.48 11.45 3.43
CA LEU A 74 6.09 12.76 3.91
C LEU A 74 6.35 13.87 2.90
N ASN A 75 7.46 13.82 2.18
CA ASN A 75 7.77 14.80 1.14
C ASN A 75 6.71 14.78 0.03
N ILE A 76 6.38 13.61 -0.50
CA ILE A 76 5.35 13.50 -1.54
C ILE A 76 3.96 13.84 -0.99
N MET A 77 3.60 13.37 0.19
CA MET A 77 2.31 13.73 0.80
C MET A 77 2.20 15.24 1.08
N GLY A 78 3.30 15.91 1.39
CA GLY A 78 3.35 17.36 1.54
C GLY A 78 3.05 18.12 0.25
N ILE A 79 3.58 17.64 -0.88
CA ILE A 79 3.29 18.19 -2.22
C ILE A 79 1.79 18.09 -2.55
N PHE A 80 1.14 17.01 -2.12
CA PHE A 80 -0.28 16.72 -2.37
C PHE A 80 -1.19 16.96 -1.16
N GLN A 81 -0.80 17.83 -0.23
CA GLN A 81 -1.54 18.04 1.03
C GLN A 81 -3.02 18.39 0.83
N ASP A 82 -3.36 19.10 -0.24
CA ASP A 82 -4.72 19.55 -0.54
C ASP A 82 -5.62 18.41 -1.04
N PHE A 83 -5.05 17.28 -1.43
CA PHE A 83 -5.77 16.09 -1.92
C PHE A 83 -5.94 15.00 -0.84
N ASN A 84 -5.90 15.36 0.43
CA ASN A 84 -6.07 14.41 1.54
C ASN A 84 -5.22 13.14 1.41
N PRO A 85 -3.88 13.24 1.26
CA PRO A 85 -3.04 12.10 1.02
C PRO A 85 -3.04 11.13 2.21
N HIS A 86 -3.14 9.83 1.91
CA HIS A 86 -3.07 8.76 2.89
C HIS A 86 -2.03 7.73 2.47
N LEU A 87 -1.00 7.55 3.28
CA LEU A 87 -0.06 6.45 3.13
C LEU A 87 -0.80 5.14 3.42
N ILE A 88 -0.62 4.14 2.57
CA ILE A 88 -1.27 2.84 2.68
C ILE A 88 -0.26 1.70 2.50
N GLY A 89 -0.72 0.48 2.75
CA GLY A 89 0.05 -0.74 2.44
C GLY A 89 0.89 -1.25 3.61
N GLN A 90 1.75 -2.21 3.29
CA GLN A 90 2.51 -3.01 4.26
C GLN A 90 3.47 -2.17 5.12
N LEU A 91 3.96 -1.05 4.58
CA LEU A 91 4.86 -0.15 5.30
C LEU A 91 4.24 0.43 6.59
N LEU A 92 2.92 0.60 6.61
CA LEU A 92 2.19 1.03 7.82
C LEU A 92 2.19 -0.01 8.93
N GLU A 93 2.23 -1.28 8.54
CA GLU A 93 2.27 -2.42 9.46
C GLU A 93 3.69 -2.74 9.93
N GLY A 94 4.68 -1.92 9.52
CA GLY A 94 6.09 -2.15 9.82
C GLY A 94 6.71 -3.29 8.99
N LEU A 95 6.02 -3.71 7.94
CA LEU A 95 6.50 -4.75 7.04
C LEU A 95 7.29 -4.11 5.89
N ILE A 96 8.59 -4.40 5.81
CA ILE A 96 9.46 -3.87 4.77
C ILE A 96 9.88 -5.02 3.86
N PRO A 97 9.29 -5.14 2.67
CA PRO A 97 9.69 -6.14 1.70
C PRO A 97 11.07 -5.81 1.11
N LYS A 98 11.71 -6.80 0.47
CA LYS A 98 13.01 -6.64 -0.20
C LYS A 98 13.04 -5.47 -1.21
N PHE A 99 11.91 -5.20 -1.86
CA PHE A 99 11.73 -4.09 -2.79
C PHE A 99 10.57 -3.20 -2.29
N PRO A 100 10.87 -2.28 -1.34
CA PRO A 100 9.83 -1.42 -0.78
C PRO A 100 9.25 -0.49 -1.85
N LYS A 101 7.93 -0.30 -1.79
CA LYS A 101 7.22 0.66 -2.62
C LYS A 101 6.31 1.51 -1.73
N ILE A 102 6.41 2.82 -1.88
CA ILE A 102 5.55 3.76 -1.16
C ILE A 102 4.21 3.86 -1.90
N GLN A 103 3.11 3.59 -1.21
CA GLN A 103 1.77 3.66 -1.78
C GLN A 103 0.95 4.74 -1.08
N ILE A 104 0.44 5.69 -1.86
CA ILE A 104 -0.34 6.82 -1.35
C ILE A 104 -1.66 6.92 -2.10
N ASN A 105 -2.76 7.01 -1.36
CA ASN A 105 -4.06 7.35 -1.92
C ASN A 105 -4.24 8.86 -1.88
N LEU A 106 -4.67 9.44 -2.99
CA LEU A 106 -5.08 10.83 -3.15
C LEU A 106 -6.59 10.88 -3.43
N PHE A 107 -7.25 11.95 -3.01
CA PHE A 107 -8.69 12.14 -3.16
C PHE A 107 -8.95 13.47 -3.86
N THR A 108 -9.32 13.41 -5.13
CA THR A 108 -9.69 14.58 -5.94
C THR A 108 -10.56 14.17 -7.12
N ASP A 109 -11.47 15.03 -7.52
CA ASP A 109 -12.28 14.86 -8.74
C ASP A 109 -11.56 15.42 -9.98
N ASN A 110 -10.43 16.11 -9.79
CA ASN A 110 -9.65 16.71 -10.87
C ASN A 110 -8.28 16.04 -11.05
N LEU A 111 -8.25 15.00 -11.88
CA LEU A 111 -7.00 14.27 -12.19
C LEU A 111 -5.92 15.16 -12.83
N LYS A 112 -6.32 16.19 -13.60
CA LYS A 112 -5.38 17.11 -14.24
C LYS A 112 -4.57 17.93 -13.25
N GLU A 113 -5.11 18.26 -12.10
CA GLU A 113 -4.36 18.97 -11.05
C GLU A 113 -3.21 18.11 -10.52
N VAL A 114 -3.40 16.79 -10.39
CA VAL A 114 -2.34 15.85 -10.00
C VAL A 114 -1.20 15.89 -11.02
N GLU A 115 -1.54 15.81 -12.31
CA GLU A 115 -0.56 15.92 -13.42
C GLU A 115 0.20 17.25 -13.37
N TYR A 116 -0.49 18.38 -13.22
CA TYR A 116 0.14 19.71 -13.14
C TYR A 116 1.07 19.85 -11.96
N ILE A 117 0.70 19.34 -10.79
CA ILE A 117 1.57 19.39 -9.60
C ILE A 117 2.84 18.57 -9.84
N LEU A 118 2.74 17.38 -10.42
CA LEU A 118 3.90 16.56 -10.76
C LEU A 118 4.83 17.27 -11.74
N LEU A 119 4.28 17.83 -12.82
CA LEU A 119 5.04 18.57 -13.82
C LEU A 119 5.72 19.83 -13.23
N ASN A 120 5.00 20.58 -12.42
CA ASN A 120 5.54 21.79 -11.79
C ASN A 120 6.67 21.50 -10.78
N ASN A 121 6.67 20.32 -10.19
CA ASN A 121 7.74 19.83 -9.31
C ASN A 121 8.84 19.06 -10.05
N ASN A 122 8.81 19.02 -11.40
CA ASN A 122 9.74 18.26 -12.24
C ASN A 122 9.81 16.76 -11.87
N ILE A 123 8.69 16.19 -11.47
CA ILE A 123 8.59 14.76 -11.13
C ILE A 123 8.14 13.98 -12.37
N THR A 124 8.97 13.06 -12.82
CA THR A 124 8.64 12.15 -13.91
C THR A 124 7.65 11.08 -13.44
N PHE A 125 6.66 10.79 -14.27
CA PHE A 125 5.63 9.81 -13.93
C PHE A 125 5.11 9.05 -15.15
N ASP A 126 4.63 7.83 -14.88
CA ASP A 126 3.81 7.03 -15.79
C ASP A 126 2.39 6.92 -15.24
N ILE A 127 1.38 6.96 -16.12
CA ILE A 127 -0.02 6.77 -15.73
C ILE A 127 -0.50 5.41 -16.22
N LYS A 128 -1.12 4.64 -15.31
CA LYS A 128 -1.78 3.37 -15.63
C LYS A 128 -3.12 3.30 -14.93
N ASP A 129 -4.13 2.87 -15.65
CA ASP A 129 -5.42 2.56 -15.05
C ASP A 129 -5.40 1.16 -14.46
N LYS A 130 -5.60 1.06 -13.14
CA LYS A 130 -5.72 -0.24 -12.46
C LYS A 130 -7.18 -0.58 -12.22
N LEU A 131 -7.56 -1.79 -12.60
CA LEU A 131 -8.87 -2.35 -12.30
C LEU A 131 -8.99 -2.62 -10.79
N TYR A 132 -9.89 -1.93 -10.13
CA TYR A 132 -10.23 -2.17 -8.74
C TYR A 132 -11.60 -2.84 -8.64
N GLN A 133 -11.67 -4.00 -7.97
CA GLN A 133 -12.92 -4.69 -7.70
C GLN A 133 -13.46 -4.26 -6.35
N GLU A 134 -14.54 -3.49 -6.38
CA GLU A 134 -15.27 -3.09 -5.19
C GLU A 134 -16.36 -4.12 -4.87
N LYS A 135 -16.36 -4.64 -3.63
CA LYS A 135 -17.45 -5.48 -3.14
C LYS A 135 -18.53 -4.59 -2.54
N LEU A 136 -19.46 -4.11 -3.36
CA LEU A 136 -20.69 -3.47 -2.86
C LEU A 136 -21.74 -4.57 -2.59
N SER A 137 -21.88 -4.93 -1.33
CA SER A 137 -22.87 -5.87 -0.76
C SER A 137 -23.12 -7.16 -1.59
N LYS A 138 -23.96 -7.16 -2.60
CA LYS A 138 -24.28 -8.33 -3.44
C LYS A 138 -23.83 -8.19 -4.90
N LYS A 139 -23.33 -7.01 -5.30
CA LYS A 139 -22.82 -6.78 -6.67
C LYS A 139 -21.33 -6.45 -6.61
N LYS A 140 -20.52 -7.18 -7.39
CA LYS A 140 -19.13 -6.80 -7.68
C LYS A 140 -19.20 -5.67 -8.70
N SER A 141 -18.81 -4.46 -8.32
CA SER A 141 -18.53 -3.40 -9.29
C SER A 141 -17.03 -3.31 -9.54
N THR A 142 -16.65 -3.16 -10.79
CA THR A 142 -15.26 -2.97 -11.17
C THR A 142 -15.11 -1.52 -11.58
N ARG A 143 -14.12 -0.83 -10.99
CA ARG A 143 -13.80 0.56 -11.29
C ARG A 143 -12.34 0.68 -11.70
N LEU A 144 -12.07 1.53 -12.69
CA LEU A 144 -10.70 1.93 -13.03
C LEU A 144 -10.24 3.00 -12.04
N ILE A 145 -9.06 2.78 -11.46
CA ILE A 145 -8.40 3.71 -10.57
C ILE A 145 -7.15 4.25 -11.27
N PRO A 146 -7.12 5.54 -11.65
CA PRO A 146 -5.92 6.16 -12.17
C PRO A 146 -4.79 6.01 -11.16
N THR A 147 -3.66 5.50 -11.63
CA THR A 147 -2.50 5.23 -10.80
C THR A 147 -1.27 5.81 -11.45
N PHE A 148 -0.63 6.75 -10.75
CA PHE A 148 0.65 7.31 -11.16
C PHE A 148 1.78 6.51 -10.52
N THR A 149 2.77 6.15 -11.32
CA THR A 149 4.01 5.56 -10.82
C THR A 149 5.12 6.60 -10.98
N LEU A 150 5.78 6.93 -9.88
CA LEU A 150 6.86 7.89 -9.82
C LEU A 150 8.16 7.18 -9.47
N ASP A 151 9.26 7.65 -10.04
CA ASP A 151 10.59 7.30 -9.59
C ASP A 151 10.94 8.19 -8.41
N GLY A 152 10.84 7.66 -7.18
CA GLY A 152 11.25 8.36 -5.97
C GLY A 152 12.76 8.47 -5.85
N ILE A 153 13.24 9.26 -4.88
CA ILE A 153 14.68 9.43 -4.63
C ILE A 153 15.31 8.12 -4.17
N TRP A 154 14.61 7.36 -3.32
CA TRP A 154 15.08 6.09 -2.77
C TRP A 154 14.19 4.90 -3.15
N PHE A 155 12.89 5.13 -3.27
CA PHE A 155 11.91 4.06 -3.49
C PHE A 155 10.87 4.46 -4.53
N PRO A 156 10.39 3.52 -5.36
CA PRO A 156 9.30 3.79 -6.27
C PRO A 156 8.01 4.15 -5.50
N ILE A 157 7.28 5.13 -6.03
CA ILE A 157 6.08 5.64 -5.41
C ILE A 157 4.88 5.37 -6.32
N GLU A 158 3.79 4.93 -5.74
CA GLU A 158 2.53 4.69 -6.42
C GLU A 158 1.44 5.57 -5.82
N LEU A 159 0.92 6.52 -6.63
CA LEU A 159 -0.20 7.38 -6.25
C LEU A 159 -1.48 6.85 -6.88
N LYS A 160 -2.46 6.47 -6.08
CA LYS A 160 -3.80 6.07 -6.53
C LYS A 160 -4.77 7.21 -6.32
N VAL A 161 -5.47 7.62 -7.39
CA VAL A 161 -6.37 8.77 -7.32
C VAL A 161 -7.81 8.28 -7.24
N TYR A 162 -8.48 8.64 -6.15
CA TYR A 162 -9.87 8.35 -5.87
C TYR A 162 -10.70 9.63 -5.91
N PHE A 163 -12.02 9.51 -6.07
CA PHE A 163 -12.92 10.66 -5.96
C PHE A 163 -12.98 11.18 -4.52
N GLU A 164 -13.21 12.49 -4.35
CA GLU A 164 -13.32 13.11 -3.02
C GLU A 164 -14.38 12.45 -2.13
N ASN A 165 -15.51 12.05 -2.72
CA ASN A 165 -16.58 11.38 -2.00
C ASN A 165 -16.20 9.97 -1.51
N ASP A 166 -15.16 9.35 -2.06
CA ASP A 166 -14.71 8.03 -1.64
C ASP A 166 -14.14 8.04 -0.21
N ILE A 167 -13.56 9.15 0.25
CA ILE A 167 -13.03 9.29 1.61
C ILE A 167 -14.13 9.18 2.67
N ARG A 168 -15.37 9.62 2.34
CA ARG A 168 -16.53 9.61 3.26
C ARG A 168 -17.28 8.28 3.24
N SER A 169 -17.01 7.45 2.26
CA SER A 169 -17.72 6.18 2.10
C SER A 169 -17.20 5.16 3.11
N LYS A 170 -17.94 4.96 4.22
CA LYS A 170 -17.67 3.90 5.21
C LYS A 170 -17.70 2.48 4.61
N LYS A 171 -18.21 2.32 3.40
CA LYS A 171 -18.31 1.04 2.68
C LYS A 171 -17.01 0.70 1.95
N ASN A 172 -16.17 1.67 1.69
CA ASN A 172 -14.92 1.44 1.00
C ASN A 172 -13.88 1.01 2.02
N ASN A 173 -13.50 -0.26 1.98
CA ASN A 173 -12.32 -0.81 2.66
C ASN A 173 -11.00 -0.13 2.23
N LEU A 174 -11.08 0.95 1.44
CA LEU A 174 -9.94 1.75 0.97
C LEU A 174 -9.18 2.41 2.12
N LEU A 175 -9.91 2.79 3.18
CA LEU A 175 -9.33 3.30 4.43
C LEU A 175 -9.34 2.27 5.56
N SER A 176 -10.01 1.11 5.39
CA SER A 176 -10.04 0.05 6.42
C SER A 176 -8.67 -0.62 6.61
N ASN A 177 -7.76 -0.47 5.65
CA ASN A 177 -6.35 -0.76 5.85
C ASN A 177 -5.63 0.46 6.47
N LYS A 178 -6.23 1.07 7.50
CA LYS A 178 -5.57 2.06 8.39
C LYS A 178 -4.63 3.04 7.66
N GLY A 179 -5.07 3.62 6.53
CA GLY A 179 -4.27 4.64 5.85
C GLY A 179 -3.90 5.75 6.82
N MET A 180 -2.61 6.11 6.89
CA MET A 180 -2.14 7.19 7.75
C MET A 180 -2.08 8.49 6.97
N ASN A 181 -2.71 9.54 7.51
CA ASN A 181 -2.54 10.90 7.00
C ASN A 181 -1.20 11.49 7.47
N ILE A 182 -0.82 12.64 6.91
CA ILE A 182 0.44 13.34 7.23
C ILE A 182 0.63 13.53 8.73
N LYS A 183 -0.42 13.95 9.45
CA LYS A 183 -0.35 14.21 10.89
C LYS A 183 -0.02 12.95 11.69
N ALA A 184 -0.64 11.82 11.35
CA ALA A 184 -0.38 10.55 12.02
C ALA A 184 1.07 10.08 11.79
N ILE A 185 1.61 10.22 10.58
CA ILE A 185 3.00 9.86 10.28
C ILE A 185 3.98 10.76 11.02
N MET A 186 3.74 12.06 11.07
CA MET A 186 4.57 13.02 11.82
C MET A 186 4.62 12.67 13.31
N ILE A 187 3.49 12.28 13.93
CA ILE A 187 3.44 11.88 15.34
C ILE A 187 4.32 10.65 15.56
N ILE A 188 4.24 9.64 14.69
CA ILE A 188 5.05 8.42 14.80
C ILE A 188 6.54 8.75 14.69
N MET A 189 6.94 9.64 13.78
CA MET A 189 8.33 10.05 13.66
C MET A 189 8.84 10.76 14.91
N GLN A 190 8.03 11.63 15.53
CA GLN A 190 8.40 12.33 16.77
C GLN A 190 8.53 11.39 17.96
N THR A 191 7.71 10.33 18.00
CA THR A 191 7.75 9.34 19.10
C THR A 191 9.00 8.46 19.02
N THR A 192 9.46 8.15 17.81
CA THR A 192 10.68 7.35 17.60
C THR A 192 11.94 8.10 18.05
N ILE A 193 11.98 9.44 17.90
CA ILE A 193 13.12 10.29 18.31
C ILE A 193 13.21 10.43 19.85
N ARG A 194 12.10 10.25 20.58
CA ARG A 194 12.10 10.36 22.07
C ARG A 194 12.51 9.09 22.79
N ASN A 195 12.60 7.97 22.09
CA ASN A 195 12.94 6.66 22.67
C ASN A 195 14.38 6.21 22.33
N VAL A 196 15.21 7.09 21.80
CA VAL A 196 16.66 6.99 21.63
C VAL A 196 17.33 7.99 22.57
#